data_cb8067a50a41833d03fbdec3d88f0285
#
_entry.id   cb8067a50a41833d03fbdec3d88f0285
#
_cell.length_a   1.000
_cell.length_b   1.000
_cell.length_c   1.000
_cell.angle_alpha   90.00
_cell.angle_beta   90.00
_cell.angle_gamma   90.00
#
_symmetry.space_group_name_H-M   'P 1'
#
loop_
_entity.id
_entity.type
_entity.pdbx_description
1 polymer ?
#
loop_
_entity_poly.entity_id
_entity_poly.type
_entity_poly.pdbx_seq_one_letter_code
_entity_poly.pdbx_strand_id
1 'polypeptide(L)'
;IRVSANKIYTYFPFLQKKETILYTDYGNINETEEYEYNKYRLLTATKKYTNNPNDNSILETRSKYLSDLMEEYDSSNSGFISSGSPLKIYDTMRTQGLLSYPVETVVKRNGKVTSAEVMTYKQSDKFAVQDKQYKLESDVPLSNYSSFKLLNSTQYSMDNRCALEMEYLDYDSYGNPTNVVDKTGINTAYIWGYNGQYPVAKVVNARNTFKSVPQYRDERTTKYVKLKYNSLSSNVESYNFYTSKAGDVEIVLSGALGFNWY
;
A
#
# COMPACT_ATOMS: atom_id res chain seq x y z
N ILE A 1 17.07 0.39 55.72
CA ILE A 1 16.90 0.79 54.33
C ILE A 1 15.39 0.73 54.06
N ARG A 2 14.75 1.88 53.82
CA ARG A 2 13.35 1.92 53.34
C ARG A 2 13.38 1.93 51.82
N VAL A 3 12.82 0.89 51.19
CA VAL A 3 12.60 0.83 49.75
C VAL A 3 11.15 1.23 49.53
N SER A 4 10.91 2.33 48.81
CA SER A 4 9.59 2.70 48.29
C SER A 4 9.50 2.32 46.82
N ALA A 5 8.51 1.49 46.48
CA ALA A 5 8.20 1.19 45.07
C ALA A 5 7.09 2.13 44.59
N ASN A 6 7.37 2.92 43.57
CA ASN A 6 6.36 3.74 42.88
C ASN A 6 5.87 3.01 41.66
N LYS A 7 4.55 2.88 41.53
CA LYS A 7 3.92 2.31 40.33
C LYS A 7 3.60 3.46 39.37
N ILE A 8 4.27 3.49 38.21
CA ILE A 8 3.99 4.45 37.15
C ILE A 8 2.95 3.83 36.20
N TYR A 9 1.80 4.47 36.06
CA TYR A 9 0.79 4.07 35.10
C TYR A 9 0.96 4.92 33.84
N THR A 10 1.21 4.27 32.71
CA THR A 10 1.17 4.89 31.40
C THR A 10 -0.19 4.62 30.74
N TYR A 11 -0.91 5.68 30.45
CA TYR A 11 -2.18 5.61 29.73
C TYR A 11 -1.97 5.97 28.28
N PHE A 12 -2.55 5.20 27.37
CA PHE A 12 -2.60 5.52 25.95
C PHE A 12 -4.06 5.79 25.60
N PRO A 13 -4.50 7.04 25.53
CA PRO A 13 -5.88 7.36 25.19
C PRO A 13 -6.16 7.05 23.72
N PHE A 14 -7.28 6.37 23.46
CA PHE A 14 -7.82 6.17 22.12
C PHE A 14 -9.08 6.97 21.92
N LEU A 15 -9.19 7.64 20.77
CA LEU A 15 -10.40 8.30 20.38
C LEU A 15 -11.43 7.24 19.97
N GLN A 16 -12.44 6.99 20.79
CA GLN A 16 -13.51 6.05 20.48
C GLN A 16 -14.67 6.70 19.73
N LYS A 17 -14.93 7.98 20.00
CA LYS A 17 -16.03 8.72 19.40
C LYS A 17 -15.68 10.20 19.25
N LYS A 18 -16.08 10.78 18.13
CA LYS A 18 -16.00 12.21 17.86
C LYS A 18 -17.38 12.70 17.43
N GLU A 19 -17.84 13.76 18.02
CA GLU A 19 -19.06 14.46 17.62
C GLU A 19 -18.71 15.85 17.12
N THR A 20 -19.24 16.20 15.97
CA THR A 20 -19.07 17.53 15.36
C THR A 20 -20.44 18.13 15.13
N ILE A 21 -20.69 19.32 15.65
CA ILE A 21 -21.93 20.06 15.45
C ILE A 21 -21.63 21.27 14.58
N LEU A 22 -22.21 21.32 13.40
CA LEU A 22 -22.17 22.47 12.53
C LEU A 22 -23.47 23.27 12.70
N TYR A 23 -23.33 24.51 13.17
CA TYR A 23 -24.45 25.43 13.32
C TYR A 23 -24.70 26.14 11.99
N THR A 24 -25.91 26.05 11.46
CA THR A 24 -26.34 26.75 10.25
C THR A 24 -27.61 27.53 10.47
N ASP A 25 -27.94 28.50 9.61
CA ASP A 25 -29.17 29.27 9.67
C ASP A 25 -30.44 28.41 9.52
N TYR A 26 -30.29 27.19 9.02
CA TYR A 26 -31.38 26.23 8.80
C TYR A 26 -31.44 25.11 9.85
N GLY A 27 -30.64 25.17 10.89
CA GLY A 27 -30.54 24.19 11.95
C GLY A 27 -29.14 23.58 12.09
N ASN A 28 -29.00 22.69 13.06
CA ASN A 28 -27.72 22.07 13.37
C ASN A 28 -27.54 20.77 12.57
N ILE A 29 -26.36 20.59 12.00
CA ILE A 29 -25.94 19.33 11.39
C ILE A 29 -24.98 18.65 12.37
N ASN A 30 -25.34 17.45 12.83
CA ASN A 30 -24.51 16.66 13.72
C ASN A 30 -23.86 15.53 12.93
N GLU A 31 -22.54 15.41 13.02
CA GLU A 31 -21.78 14.26 12.53
C GLU A 31 -21.21 13.50 13.72
N THR A 32 -21.37 12.19 13.71
CA THR A 32 -20.77 11.29 14.69
C THR A 32 -19.82 10.36 13.96
N GLU A 33 -18.59 10.26 14.48
CA GLU A 33 -17.59 9.30 14.02
C GLU A 33 -17.23 8.38 15.18
N GLU A 34 -17.28 7.07 14.94
CA GLU A 34 -16.88 6.02 15.90
C GLU A 34 -15.67 5.27 15.36
N TYR A 35 -14.76 4.89 16.27
CA TYR A 35 -13.49 4.27 15.94
C TYR A 35 -13.32 2.96 16.70
N GLU A 36 -12.95 1.90 15.98
CA GLU A 36 -12.63 0.59 16.54
C GLU A 36 -11.14 0.28 16.34
N TYR A 37 -10.52 -0.36 17.33
CA TYR A 37 -9.10 -0.70 17.30
C TYR A 37 -8.90 -2.18 17.65
N ASN A 38 -7.88 -2.81 17.04
CA ASN A 38 -7.49 -4.15 17.44
C ASN A 38 -6.59 -4.13 18.70
N LYS A 39 -6.18 -5.31 19.16
CA LYS A 39 -5.31 -5.45 20.35
C LYS A 39 -3.92 -4.81 20.17
N TYR A 40 -3.48 -4.60 18.93
CA TYR A 40 -2.24 -3.90 18.58
C TYR A 40 -2.44 -2.39 18.44
N ARG A 41 -3.66 -1.90 18.77
CA ARG A 41 -4.01 -0.47 18.74
C ARG A 41 -4.04 0.13 17.33
N LEU A 42 -4.19 -0.70 16.31
CA LEU A 42 -4.40 -0.26 14.94
C LEU A 42 -5.88 0.01 14.71
N LEU A 43 -6.19 1.10 14.01
CA LEU A 43 -7.56 1.52 13.69
C LEU A 43 -8.16 0.55 12.67
N THR A 44 -9.08 -0.32 13.12
CA THR A 44 -9.69 -1.35 12.27
C THR A 44 -11.04 -0.94 11.69
N ALA A 45 -11.73 0.02 12.30
CA ALA A 45 -12.96 0.56 11.70
C ALA A 45 -13.17 2.02 12.06
N THR A 46 -13.70 2.76 11.09
CA THR A 46 -14.28 4.09 11.27
C THR A 46 -15.72 4.03 10.78
N LYS A 47 -16.67 4.40 11.64
CA LYS A 47 -18.10 4.52 11.27
C LYS A 47 -18.50 5.98 11.33
N LYS A 48 -19.06 6.47 10.24
CA LYS A 48 -19.54 7.85 10.11
C LYS A 48 -21.05 7.84 9.96
N TYR A 49 -21.69 8.59 10.84
CA TYR A 49 -23.16 8.76 10.85
C TYR A 49 -23.48 10.20 10.49
N THR A 50 -24.44 10.42 9.62
CA THR A 50 -24.95 11.76 9.34
C THR A 50 -26.32 11.94 10.00
N ASN A 51 -26.53 13.11 10.58
CA ASN A 51 -27.84 13.50 11.13
C ASN A 51 -28.70 14.23 10.06
N ASN A 52 -28.55 13.85 8.80
CA ASN A 52 -29.40 14.37 7.75
C ASN A 52 -30.74 13.64 7.81
N PRO A 53 -31.87 14.30 8.08
CA PRO A 53 -33.18 13.67 8.14
C PRO A 53 -33.57 12.96 6.82
N ASN A 54 -32.91 13.32 5.71
CA ASN A 54 -33.14 12.73 4.40
C ASN A 54 -32.10 11.63 4.04
N ASP A 55 -31.04 11.45 4.83
CA ASP A 55 -29.98 10.45 4.58
C ASP A 55 -29.41 9.93 5.91
N ASN A 56 -30.02 8.89 6.46
CA ASN A 56 -29.52 8.17 7.63
C ASN A 56 -28.43 7.15 7.27
N SER A 57 -27.67 7.39 6.22
CA SER A 57 -26.67 6.43 5.77
C SER A 57 -25.50 6.35 6.75
N ILE A 58 -25.09 5.12 7.03
CA ILE A 58 -23.87 4.80 7.80
C ILE A 58 -22.79 4.47 6.78
N LEU A 59 -21.72 5.27 6.79
CA LEU A 59 -20.50 4.96 6.04
C LEU A 59 -19.50 4.31 7.00
N GLU A 60 -19.11 3.09 6.69
CA GLU A 60 -18.13 2.33 7.48
C GLU A 60 -16.93 2.00 6.60
N THR A 61 -15.72 2.34 7.07
CA THR A 61 -14.46 1.88 6.49
C THR A 61 -13.81 0.91 7.47
N ARG A 62 -13.52 -0.31 6.99
CA ARG A 62 -12.81 -1.34 7.76
C ARG A 62 -11.47 -1.64 7.13
N SER A 63 -10.44 -1.69 7.96
CA SER A 63 -9.09 -2.08 7.58
C SER A 63 -8.70 -3.35 8.32
N LYS A 64 -8.25 -4.36 7.57
CA LYS A 64 -7.61 -5.57 8.10
C LYS A 64 -6.11 -5.42 7.92
N TYR A 65 -5.38 -5.61 8.98
CA TYR A 65 -3.92 -5.56 8.98
C TYR A 65 -3.32 -6.96 8.98
N LEU A 66 -2.02 -7.05 8.77
CA LEU A 66 -1.30 -8.32 8.89
C LEU A 66 -1.54 -9.01 10.24
N SER A 67 -1.59 -8.24 11.32
CA SER A 67 -1.90 -8.76 12.65
C SER A 67 -3.23 -9.52 12.70
N ASP A 68 -4.28 -8.92 12.12
CA ASP A 68 -5.63 -9.50 12.11
C ASP A 68 -5.67 -10.74 11.22
N LEU A 69 -5.01 -10.69 10.05
CA LEU A 69 -4.90 -11.80 9.12
C LEU A 69 -4.22 -13.02 9.75
N MET A 70 -3.11 -12.78 10.49
CA MET A 70 -2.35 -13.86 11.12
C MET A 70 -3.07 -14.45 12.33
N GLU A 71 -3.82 -13.65 13.10
CA GLU A 71 -4.68 -14.17 14.17
C GLU A 71 -5.80 -15.06 13.62
N GLU A 72 -6.43 -14.63 12.53
CA GLU A 72 -7.46 -15.41 11.85
C GLU A 72 -6.86 -16.74 11.32
N TYR A 73 -5.65 -16.69 10.74
CA TYR A 73 -4.93 -17.89 10.31
C TYR A 73 -4.63 -18.84 11.47
N ASP A 74 -4.03 -18.35 12.56
CA ASP A 74 -3.64 -19.15 13.72
C ASP A 74 -4.85 -19.78 14.41
N SER A 75 -6.01 -19.10 14.40
CA SER A 75 -7.26 -19.65 14.95
C SER A 75 -7.82 -20.84 14.17
N SER A 76 -7.50 -20.91 12.87
CA SER A 76 -8.02 -21.90 11.92
C SER A 76 -7.01 -23.00 11.56
N ASN A 77 -5.72 -22.77 11.81
CA ASN A 77 -4.62 -23.64 11.39
C ASN A 77 -3.64 -23.87 12.55
N SER A 78 -3.29 -25.12 12.80
CA SER A 78 -2.24 -25.48 13.74
C SER A 78 -0.90 -25.59 13.02
N GLY A 79 -0.10 -24.52 13.04
CA GLY A 79 1.27 -24.59 12.56
C GLY A 79 1.71 -23.38 11.73
N PHE A 80 3.03 -23.32 11.50
CA PHE A 80 3.66 -22.28 10.71
C PHE A 80 3.42 -22.48 9.20
N ILE A 81 3.42 -21.40 8.46
CA ILE A 81 3.40 -21.45 7.00
C ILE A 81 4.70 -22.10 6.50
N SER A 82 4.58 -23.10 5.63
CA SER A 82 5.71 -23.88 5.12
C SER A 82 6.77 -22.98 4.45
N SER A 83 8.05 -23.31 4.64
CA SER A 83 9.17 -22.50 4.15
C SER A 83 9.21 -22.37 2.61
N GLY A 84 8.68 -23.33 1.85
CA GLY A 84 8.58 -23.28 0.38
C GLY A 84 7.30 -22.62 -0.13
N SER A 85 6.40 -22.18 0.75
CA SER A 85 5.15 -21.54 0.35
C SER A 85 5.37 -20.09 -0.06
N PRO A 86 4.72 -19.59 -1.13
CA PRO A 86 4.68 -18.15 -1.43
C PRO A 86 4.03 -17.32 -0.31
N LEU A 87 3.18 -17.94 0.52
CA LEU A 87 2.55 -17.30 1.67
C LEU A 87 3.47 -17.17 2.89
N LYS A 88 4.69 -17.76 2.84
CA LYS A 88 5.69 -17.62 3.91
C LYS A 88 6.06 -16.17 4.19
N ILE A 89 5.85 -15.29 3.22
CA ILE A 89 6.05 -13.84 3.39
C ILE A 89 5.27 -13.29 4.58
N TYR A 90 4.04 -13.72 4.80
CA TYR A 90 3.21 -13.24 5.91
C TYR A 90 3.79 -13.62 7.29
N ASP A 91 4.35 -14.82 7.40
CA ASP A 91 5.09 -15.24 8.60
C ASP A 91 6.38 -14.43 8.79
N THR A 92 7.09 -14.17 7.70
CA THR A 92 8.30 -13.34 7.71
C THR A 92 7.97 -11.92 8.17
N MET A 93 6.92 -11.31 7.63
CA MET A 93 6.44 -10.00 8.05
C MET A 93 6.07 -9.97 9.53
N ARG A 94 5.37 -11.02 10.01
CA ARG A 94 5.02 -11.17 11.43
C ARG A 94 6.26 -11.20 12.32
N THR A 95 7.27 -12.01 11.97
CA THR A 95 8.52 -12.12 12.74
C THR A 95 9.36 -10.85 12.70
N GLN A 96 9.25 -10.06 11.65
CA GLN A 96 9.87 -8.74 11.52
C GLN A 96 9.10 -7.62 12.24
N GLY A 97 7.95 -7.92 12.84
CA GLY A 97 7.13 -6.94 13.53
C GLY A 97 6.32 -6.01 12.61
N LEU A 98 6.16 -6.35 11.33
CA LEU A 98 5.43 -5.55 10.33
C LEU A 98 3.91 -5.71 10.44
N LEU A 99 3.39 -5.69 11.68
CA LEU A 99 2.00 -6.03 12.01
C LEU A 99 0.97 -5.02 11.52
N SER A 100 1.38 -3.78 11.26
CA SER A 100 0.51 -2.67 10.82
C SER A 100 0.34 -2.56 9.30
N TYR A 101 0.88 -3.49 8.53
CA TYR A 101 0.73 -3.49 7.08
C TYR A 101 -0.72 -3.85 6.71
N PRO A 102 -1.43 -2.99 5.95
CA PRO A 102 -2.81 -3.24 5.55
C PRO A 102 -2.86 -4.36 4.51
N VAL A 103 -3.74 -5.33 4.71
CA VAL A 103 -3.97 -6.43 3.77
C VAL A 103 -5.31 -6.32 3.07
N GLU A 104 -6.29 -5.64 3.69
CA GLU A 104 -7.59 -5.39 3.09
C GLU A 104 -8.20 -4.12 3.66
N THR A 105 -8.84 -3.32 2.80
CA THR A 105 -9.68 -2.19 3.20
C THR A 105 -11.04 -2.34 2.53
N VAL A 106 -12.11 -2.27 3.31
CA VAL A 106 -13.50 -2.43 2.85
C VAL A 106 -14.30 -1.21 3.25
N VAL A 107 -14.99 -0.62 2.29
CA VAL A 107 -15.94 0.47 2.51
C VAL A 107 -17.35 -0.08 2.40
N LYS A 108 -18.19 0.22 3.40
CA LYS A 108 -19.58 -0.18 3.44
C LYS A 108 -20.49 1.03 3.57
N ARG A 109 -21.62 0.96 2.91
CA ARG A 109 -22.74 1.90 3.12
C ARG A 109 -23.95 1.10 3.57
N ASN A 110 -24.49 1.43 4.73
CA ASN A 110 -25.63 0.72 5.34
C ASN A 110 -25.42 -0.81 5.41
N GLY A 111 -24.21 -1.21 5.83
CA GLY A 111 -23.82 -2.62 5.98
C GLY A 111 -23.48 -3.35 4.67
N LYS A 112 -23.71 -2.74 3.50
CA LYS A 112 -23.36 -3.34 2.21
C LYS A 112 -22.02 -2.81 1.71
N VAL A 113 -21.17 -3.69 1.19
CA VAL A 113 -19.86 -3.33 0.64
C VAL A 113 -20.05 -2.59 -0.69
N THR A 114 -19.45 -1.41 -0.78
CA THR A 114 -19.44 -0.56 -1.97
C THR A 114 -18.09 -0.48 -2.63
N SER A 115 -16.99 -0.74 -1.87
CA SER A 115 -15.64 -0.79 -2.37
C SER A 115 -14.80 -1.71 -1.49
N ALA A 116 -13.86 -2.41 -2.08
CA ALA A 116 -12.85 -3.15 -1.34
C ALA A 116 -11.52 -3.14 -2.11
N GLU A 117 -10.45 -3.09 -1.36
CA GLU A 117 -9.07 -3.19 -1.87
C GLU A 117 -8.34 -4.27 -1.06
N VAL A 118 -7.63 -5.13 -1.77
CA VAL A 118 -6.77 -6.17 -1.17
C VAL A 118 -5.34 -5.97 -1.64
N MET A 119 -4.40 -5.98 -0.70
CA MET A 119 -2.97 -5.89 -0.97
C MET A 119 -2.29 -7.19 -0.59
N THR A 120 -1.60 -7.81 -1.54
CA THR A 120 -0.72 -8.95 -1.27
C THR A 120 0.74 -8.51 -1.20
N TYR A 121 1.57 -9.35 -0.58
CA TYR A 121 2.97 -9.06 -0.34
C TYR A 121 3.87 -10.17 -0.88
N LYS A 122 5.10 -9.81 -1.23
CA LYS A 122 6.16 -10.73 -1.64
C LYS A 122 7.49 -10.37 -1.00
N GLN A 123 8.42 -11.31 -1.04
CA GLN A 123 9.81 -11.06 -0.68
C GLN A 123 10.54 -10.44 -1.87
N SER A 124 11.24 -9.32 -1.65
CA SER A 124 12.19 -8.75 -2.59
C SER A 124 13.48 -8.46 -1.84
N ASP A 125 14.53 -9.20 -2.15
CA ASP A 125 15.78 -9.21 -1.39
C ASP A 125 15.49 -9.43 0.12
N LYS A 126 15.85 -8.50 0.97
CA LYS A 126 15.61 -8.56 2.43
C LYS A 126 14.29 -7.94 2.89
N PHE A 127 13.54 -7.30 1.98
CA PHE A 127 12.32 -6.59 2.30
C PHE A 127 11.06 -7.40 1.98
N ALA A 128 10.06 -7.25 2.84
CA ALA A 128 8.69 -7.58 2.52
C ALA A 128 8.07 -6.38 1.81
N VAL A 129 7.65 -6.57 0.57
CA VAL A 129 7.17 -5.51 -0.31
C VAL A 129 5.78 -5.85 -0.86
N GLN A 130 5.08 -4.86 -1.39
CA GLN A 130 3.81 -5.05 -2.08
C GLN A 130 4.01 -5.97 -3.29
N ASP A 131 3.05 -6.84 -3.56
CA ASP A 131 3.05 -7.71 -4.74
C ASP A 131 1.96 -7.30 -5.71
N LYS A 132 0.70 -7.42 -5.30
CA LYS A 132 -0.46 -7.11 -6.13
C LYS A 132 -1.50 -6.37 -5.33
N GLN A 133 -2.15 -5.42 -5.98
CA GLN A 133 -3.33 -4.73 -5.48
C GLN A 133 -4.54 -5.19 -6.29
N TYR A 134 -5.57 -5.64 -5.58
CA TYR A 134 -6.85 -6.00 -6.17
C TYR A 134 -7.91 -5.03 -5.71
N LYS A 135 -8.88 -4.78 -6.58
CA LYS A 135 -10.00 -3.90 -6.29
C LYS A 135 -11.32 -4.59 -6.62
N LEU A 136 -12.30 -4.37 -5.76
CA LEU A 136 -13.64 -4.87 -6.01
C LEU A 136 -14.26 -4.15 -7.21
N GLU A 137 -14.68 -4.94 -8.21
CA GLU A 137 -15.47 -4.47 -9.35
C GLU A 137 -16.91 -4.92 -9.18
N SER A 138 -17.79 -3.98 -8.83
CA SER A 138 -19.23 -4.24 -8.67
C SER A 138 -20.01 -2.95 -8.85
N ASP A 139 -21.04 -3.01 -9.72
CA ASP A 139 -21.94 -1.89 -9.98
C ASP A 139 -22.99 -1.69 -8.88
N VAL A 140 -23.13 -2.65 -7.98
CA VAL A 140 -24.13 -2.63 -6.90
C VAL A 140 -23.53 -2.94 -5.54
N PRO A 141 -24.05 -2.35 -4.46
CA PRO A 141 -23.60 -2.65 -3.10
C PRO A 141 -23.86 -4.12 -2.71
N LEU A 142 -22.87 -4.78 -2.15
CA LEU A 142 -22.85 -6.22 -1.89
C LEU A 142 -23.15 -6.54 -0.43
N SER A 143 -24.04 -7.47 -0.17
CA SER A 143 -24.29 -8.04 1.16
C SER A 143 -23.51 -9.32 1.45
N ASN A 144 -22.88 -9.92 0.42
CA ASN A 144 -22.21 -11.21 0.47
C ASN A 144 -20.74 -11.13 0.06
N TYR A 145 -20.03 -10.10 0.49
CA TYR A 145 -18.61 -9.94 0.23
C TYR A 145 -17.78 -10.94 1.06
N SER A 146 -16.79 -11.58 0.41
CA SER A 146 -15.86 -12.51 1.04
C SER A 146 -14.52 -11.84 1.30
N SER A 147 -14.19 -11.58 2.57
CA SER A 147 -12.94 -10.95 2.98
C SER A 147 -11.71 -11.80 2.66
N PHE A 148 -10.59 -11.14 2.40
CA PHE A 148 -9.29 -11.78 2.19
C PHE A 148 -8.87 -12.59 3.42
N LYS A 149 -8.45 -13.85 3.21
CA LYS A 149 -7.97 -14.74 4.27
C LYS A 149 -6.99 -15.77 3.74
N LEU A 150 -6.09 -16.24 4.60
CA LEU A 150 -5.26 -17.41 4.36
C LEU A 150 -6.05 -18.66 4.74
N LEU A 151 -6.22 -19.57 3.78
CA LEU A 151 -6.97 -20.82 4.01
C LEU A 151 -6.10 -21.89 4.67
N ASN A 152 -4.85 -21.98 4.23
CA ASN A 152 -3.84 -22.92 4.72
C ASN A 152 -2.44 -22.38 4.39
N SER A 153 -1.41 -23.19 4.57
CA SER A 153 -0.02 -22.79 4.35
C SER A 153 0.32 -22.46 2.88
N THR A 154 -0.55 -22.76 1.91
CA THR A 154 -0.27 -22.58 0.47
C THR A 154 -1.36 -21.82 -0.29
N GLN A 155 -2.52 -21.63 0.31
CA GLN A 155 -3.68 -21.06 -0.35
C GLN A 155 -4.27 -19.88 0.44
N TYR A 156 -4.70 -18.88 -0.28
CA TYR A 156 -5.54 -17.79 0.23
C TYR A 156 -6.83 -17.68 -0.58
N SER A 157 -7.80 -16.97 -0.05
CA SER A 157 -9.03 -16.61 -0.77
C SER A 157 -9.36 -15.14 -0.59
N MET A 158 -10.03 -14.59 -1.58
CA MET A 158 -10.65 -13.27 -1.55
C MET A 158 -11.96 -13.35 -2.34
N ASP A 159 -12.73 -12.29 -2.34
CA ASP A 159 -13.94 -12.21 -3.16
C ASP A 159 -13.59 -12.36 -4.65
N ASN A 160 -14.32 -13.20 -5.37
CA ASN A 160 -14.07 -13.49 -6.78
C ASN A 160 -14.35 -12.32 -7.73
N ARG A 161 -14.99 -11.25 -7.22
CA ARG A 161 -15.22 -9.99 -7.93
C ARG A 161 -14.07 -9.00 -7.76
N CYS A 162 -13.05 -9.34 -6.95
CA CYS A 162 -11.84 -8.55 -6.85
C CYS A 162 -10.96 -8.82 -8.07
N ALA A 163 -10.77 -7.81 -8.91
CA ALA A 163 -9.92 -7.85 -10.07
C ALA A 163 -8.54 -7.23 -9.78
N LEU A 164 -7.52 -7.68 -10.50
CA LEU A 164 -6.18 -7.12 -10.41
C LEU A 164 -6.19 -5.68 -10.92
N GLU A 165 -5.83 -4.73 -10.06
CA GLU A 165 -5.73 -3.31 -10.41
C GLU A 165 -4.29 -2.92 -10.71
N MET A 166 -3.34 -3.46 -9.94
CA MET A 166 -1.93 -3.12 -10.05
C MET A 166 -1.04 -4.28 -9.62
N GLU A 167 0.06 -4.51 -10.34
CA GLU A 167 1.11 -5.46 -9.99
C GLU A 167 2.45 -4.73 -9.87
N TYR A 168 3.15 -4.95 -8.76
CA TYR A 168 4.44 -4.37 -8.46
C TYR A 168 5.52 -5.35 -8.88
N LEU A 169 6.22 -5.07 -9.98
CA LEU A 169 7.13 -6.02 -10.62
C LEU A 169 8.51 -6.03 -9.96
N ASP A 170 9.15 -4.87 -9.89
CA ASP A 170 10.53 -4.74 -9.46
C ASP A 170 10.69 -3.67 -8.37
N TYR A 171 11.77 -3.83 -7.59
CA TYR A 171 12.10 -2.98 -6.45
C TYR A 171 13.58 -2.63 -6.46
N ASP A 172 13.94 -1.50 -5.86
CA ASP A 172 15.31 -1.11 -5.60
C ASP A 172 15.87 -1.78 -4.32
N SER A 173 17.14 -1.53 -4.03
CA SER A 173 17.81 -2.05 -2.83
C SER A 173 17.31 -1.46 -1.50
N TYR A 174 16.42 -0.48 -1.54
CA TYR A 174 15.76 0.13 -0.39
C TYR A 174 14.32 -0.40 -0.18
N GLY A 175 13.82 -1.23 -1.10
CA GLY A 175 12.45 -1.75 -1.07
C GLY A 175 11.43 -0.81 -1.71
N ASN A 176 11.86 0.14 -2.51
CA ASN A 176 10.95 1.03 -3.24
C ASN A 176 10.57 0.42 -4.59
N PRO A 177 9.30 0.52 -5.02
CA PRO A 177 8.87 0.01 -6.31
C PRO A 177 9.54 0.79 -7.46
N THR A 178 10.14 0.08 -8.40
CA THR A 178 10.77 0.66 -9.59
C THR A 178 9.99 0.40 -10.86
N ASN A 179 9.22 -0.68 -10.91
CA ASN A 179 8.31 -1.00 -12.02
C ASN A 179 6.97 -1.47 -11.49
N VAL A 180 5.91 -0.87 -12.01
CA VAL A 180 4.54 -1.21 -11.68
C VAL A 180 3.75 -1.33 -12.98
N VAL A 181 2.88 -2.32 -13.08
CA VAL A 181 1.97 -2.49 -14.22
C VAL A 181 0.52 -2.40 -13.73
N ASP A 182 -0.30 -1.63 -14.42
CA ASP A 182 -1.72 -1.52 -14.14
C ASP A 182 -2.54 -2.62 -14.85
N LYS A 183 -3.84 -2.69 -14.59
CA LYS A 183 -4.75 -3.67 -15.20
C LYS A 183 -4.87 -3.54 -16.73
N THR A 184 -4.46 -2.43 -17.29
CA THR A 184 -4.46 -2.22 -18.77
C THR A 184 -3.17 -2.71 -19.42
N GLY A 185 -2.18 -3.16 -18.61
CA GLY A 185 -0.87 -3.59 -19.07
C GLY A 185 0.10 -2.44 -19.31
N ILE A 186 -0.22 -1.23 -18.86
CA ILE A 186 0.68 -0.08 -18.97
C ILE A 186 1.69 -0.13 -17.82
N ASN A 187 2.97 -0.22 -18.20
CA ASN A 187 4.05 -0.15 -17.22
C ASN A 187 4.33 1.30 -16.82
N THR A 188 4.58 1.50 -15.54
CA THR A 188 5.10 2.76 -15.00
C THR A 188 6.41 2.49 -14.30
N ALA A 189 7.45 3.19 -14.71
CA ALA A 189 8.76 3.14 -14.09
C ALA A 189 8.95 4.29 -13.11
N TYR A 190 9.59 4.01 -11.97
CA TYR A 190 9.95 5.01 -10.97
C TYR A 190 11.46 5.03 -10.79
N ILE A 191 12.01 6.23 -10.64
CA ILE A 191 13.40 6.45 -10.23
C ILE A 191 13.37 7.09 -8.85
N TRP A 192 14.15 6.51 -7.94
CA TRP A 192 14.28 7.00 -6.58
C TRP A 192 15.64 7.67 -6.39
N GLY A 193 15.64 8.82 -5.74
CA GLY A 193 16.82 9.60 -5.40
C GLY A 193 16.98 9.75 -3.89
N TYR A 194 17.99 10.52 -3.49
CA TYR A 194 18.26 10.81 -2.08
C TYR A 194 18.39 9.55 -1.21
N ASN A 195 19.16 8.56 -1.70
CA ASN A 195 19.30 7.25 -1.06
C ASN A 195 17.93 6.52 -0.90
N GLY A 196 17.09 6.56 -1.91
CA GLY A 196 15.79 5.89 -1.92
C GLY A 196 14.69 6.59 -1.12
N GLN A 197 14.90 7.83 -0.68
CA GLN A 197 13.91 8.51 0.17
C GLN A 197 12.77 9.16 -0.62
N TYR A 198 13.04 9.63 -1.85
CA TYR A 198 12.05 10.35 -2.64
C TYR A 198 12.04 9.87 -4.10
N PRO A 199 10.85 9.72 -4.71
CA PRO A 199 10.76 9.50 -6.14
C PRO A 199 11.18 10.78 -6.86
N VAL A 200 12.17 10.69 -7.75
CA VAL A 200 12.68 11.82 -8.54
C VAL A 200 12.17 11.83 -9.97
N ALA A 201 11.73 10.68 -10.47
CA ALA A 201 11.05 10.61 -11.76
C ALA A 201 10.00 9.48 -11.79
N LYS A 202 8.94 9.73 -12.59
CA LYS A 202 7.91 8.76 -12.94
C LYS A 202 7.79 8.77 -14.47
N VAL A 203 7.88 7.59 -15.09
CA VAL A 203 7.78 7.43 -16.54
C VAL A 203 6.67 6.44 -16.85
N VAL A 204 5.62 6.90 -17.50
CA VAL A 204 4.49 6.07 -17.92
C VAL A 204 4.78 5.41 -19.26
N ASN A 205 4.27 4.20 -19.46
CA ASN A 205 4.51 3.36 -20.65
C ASN A 205 5.98 2.99 -20.85
N ALA A 206 6.73 2.84 -19.75
CA ALA A 206 8.13 2.46 -19.77
C ALA A 206 8.41 1.43 -18.66
N ARG A 207 9.40 0.58 -18.89
CA ARG A 207 9.93 -0.36 -17.90
C ARG A 207 11.36 0.05 -17.54
N ASN A 208 11.61 0.20 -16.25
CA ASN A 208 12.95 0.41 -15.75
C ASN A 208 13.66 -0.94 -15.65
N THR A 209 14.65 -1.17 -16.50
CA THR A 209 15.48 -2.37 -16.46
C THR A 209 16.82 -2.01 -15.84
N PHE A 210 16.96 -2.21 -14.53
CA PHE A 210 18.28 -2.18 -13.90
C PHE A 210 19.08 -3.39 -14.38
N LYS A 211 19.76 -3.23 -15.48
CA LYS A 211 20.92 -4.05 -15.75
C LYS A 211 22.14 -3.23 -15.32
N SER A 212 22.98 -3.79 -14.47
CA SER A 212 24.37 -3.35 -14.41
C SER A 212 24.93 -3.55 -15.81
N VAL A 213 24.83 -2.52 -16.63
CA VAL A 213 25.39 -2.54 -17.98
C VAL A 213 26.88 -2.31 -17.77
N PRO A 214 27.75 -3.28 -18.12
CA PRO A 214 29.13 -2.95 -18.38
C PRO A 214 29.10 -1.83 -19.42
N GLN A 215 29.86 -0.78 -19.20
CA GLN A 215 29.92 0.41 -20.07
C GLN A 215 30.38 0.01 -21.48
N TYR A 216 29.50 -0.54 -22.29
CA TYR A 216 29.67 -0.65 -23.73
C TYR A 216 28.75 0.34 -24.40
N ARG A 217 29.36 1.40 -24.93
CA ARG A 217 28.76 2.41 -25.75
C ARG A 217 28.34 1.79 -27.08
N ASP A 218 27.09 1.45 -27.24
CA ASP A 218 26.55 1.22 -28.58
C ASP A 218 25.90 2.51 -29.06
N GLU A 219 26.57 3.18 -29.98
CA GLU A 219 26.25 4.55 -30.39
C GLU A 219 25.01 4.66 -31.31
N ARG A 220 24.28 3.57 -31.59
CA ARG A 220 23.41 3.58 -32.77
C ARG A 220 21.92 3.77 -32.54
N THR A 221 21.33 3.65 -31.34
CA THR A 221 19.86 3.73 -31.23
C THR A 221 19.28 4.17 -29.88
N THR A 222 20.04 4.63 -28.93
CA THR A 222 19.48 4.96 -27.60
C THR A 222 19.63 6.45 -27.33
N LYS A 223 18.49 7.16 -27.19
CA LYS A 223 18.51 8.51 -26.59
C LYS A 223 18.74 8.34 -25.09
N TYR A 224 19.93 8.67 -24.64
CA TYR A 224 20.26 8.64 -23.21
C TYR A 224 19.70 9.89 -22.53
N VAL A 225 18.89 9.73 -21.51
CA VAL A 225 18.60 10.80 -20.58
C VAL A 225 19.68 10.76 -19.51
N LYS A 226 20.66 11.67 -19.61
CA LYS A 226 21.72 11.78 -18.62
C LYS A 226 21.23 12.70 -17.49
N LEU A 227 20.73 12.10 -16.41
CA LEU A 227 20.41 12.87 -15.21
C LEU A 227 21.73 13.15 -14.47
N LYS A 228 22.26 14.38 -14.56
CA LYS A 228 23.36 14.83 -13.72
C LYS A 228 22.79 15.26 -12.39
N TYR A 229 22.98 14.42 -11.38
CA TYR A 229 22.70 14.79 -10.00
C TYR A 229 23.94 15.47 -9.42
N ASN A 230 23.82 16.74 -9.04
CA ASN A 230 24.82 17.43 -8.26
C ASN A 230 24.60 17.14 -6.77
N SER A 231 24.93 15.93 -6.34
CA SER A 231 25.26 15.73 -4.93
C SER A 231 26.75 15.98 -4.76
N LEU A 232 27.16 16.38 -3.58
CA LEU A 232 28.57 16.59 -3.20
C LEU A 232 29.46 15.33 -3.30
N SER A 233 28.93 14.23 -3.82
CA SER A 233 29.65 13.01 -4.20
C SER A 233 29.52 12.80 -5.70
N SER A 234 30.61 12.53 -6.37
CA SER A 234 30.84 12.48 -7.82
C SER A 234 30.19 11.30 -8.56
N ASN A 235 29.11 10.73 -8.09
CA ASN A 235 28.47 9.59 -8.74
C ASN A 235 27.42 10.06 -9.76
N VAL A 236 27.71 9.80 -11.04
CA VAL A 236 26.74 9.94 -12.14
C VAL A 236 26.02 8.63 -12.29
N GLU A 237 24.73 8.60 -11.97
CA GLU A 237 23.87 7.47 -12.26
C GLU A 237 23.19 7.71 -13.62
N SER A 238 23.30 6.74 -14.54
CA SER A 238 22.61 6.74 -15.81
C SER A 238 21.49 5.71 -15.80
N TYR A 239 20.30 6.11 -16.27
CA TYR A 239 19.12 5.26 -16.31
C TYR A 239 18.70 5.04 -17.77
N ASN A 240 18.42 3.79 -18.12
CA ASN A 240 17.93 3.42 -19.45
C ASN A 240 16.45 3.11 -19.38
N PHE A 241 15.68 3.73 -20.25
CA PHE A 241 14.25 3.48 -20.39
C PHE A 241 13.97 2.80 -21.73
N TYR A 242 13.15 1.75 -21.69
CA TYR A 242 12.66 1.08 -22.89
C TYR A 242 11.14 1.20 -22.92
N THR A 243 10.60 1.68 -24.04
CA THR A 243 9.16 1.68 -24.27
C THR A 243 8.71 0.31 -24.78
N SER A 244 7.68 -0.26 -24.20
CA SER A 244 7.15 -1.57 -24.58
C SER A 244 6.25 -1.52 -25.83
N LYS A 245 5.76 -0.33 -26.17
CA LYS A 245 4.94 -0.05 -27.37
C LYS A 245 5.32 1.31 -27.93
N ALA A 246 5.12 1.48 -29.24
CA ALA A 246 5.22 2.80 -29.87
C ALA A 246 4.10 3.70 -29.31
N GLY A 247 4.47 4.87 -28.79
CA GLY A 247 3.56 5.83 -28.21
C GLY A 247 4.31 6.97 -27.51
N ASP A 248 3.54 7.94 -26.99
CA ASP A 248 4.11 9.07 -26.28
C ASP A 248 4.62 8.62 -24.91
N VAL A 249 5.77 9.15 -24.51
CA VAL A 249 6.38 8.93 -23.18
C VAL A 249 6.30 10.24 -22.41
N GLU A 250 5.61 10.23 -21.28
CA GLU A 250 5.57 11.36 -20.36
C GLU A 250 6.59 11.15 -19.24
N ILE A 251 7.52 12.12 -19.11
CA ILE A 251 8.48 12.13 -18.01
C ILE A 251 8.12 13.27 -17.07
N VAL A 252 7.70 12.89 -15.84
CA VAL A 252 7.39 13.86 -14.78
C VAL A 252 8.54 13.90 -13.79
N LEU A 253 9.25 15.03 -13.72
CA LEU A 253 10.33 15.26 -12.78
C LEU A 253 9.80 16.08 -11.60
N SER A 254 9.95 15.55 -10.38
CA SER A 254 9.58 16.27 -9.15
C SER A 254 10.83 16.64 -8.36
N GLY A 255 11.02 17.95 -8.11
CA GLY A 255 12.12 18.47 -7.27
C GLY A 255 12.66 19.81 -7.78
N ALA A 256 13.21 20.62 -6.88
CA ALA A 256 13.81 21.93 -7.17
C ALA A 256 15.26 21.76 -7.68
N LEU A 257 15.43 21.21 -8.87
CA LEU A 257 16.75 21.05 -9.50
C LEU A 257 16.71 21.62 -10.90
N GLY A 258 17.69 22.47 -11.21
CA GLY A 258 17.92 22.94 -12.59
C GLY A 258 18.48 21.77 -13.41
N PHE A 259 17.73 21.35 -14.43
CA PHE A 259 18.17 20.34 -15.38
C PHE A 259 18.63 21.01 -16.67
N ASN A 260 19.81 20.63 -17.16
CA ASN A 260 20.22 20.93 -18.52
C ASN A 260 19.97 19.70 -19.38
N TRP A 261 19.14 19.85 -20.41
CA TRP A 261 18.87 18.84 -21.43
C TRP A 261 19.91 18.98 -22.54
N TYR A 262 20.57 17.91 -22.92
CA TYR A 262 21.44 17.82 -24.09
C TYR A 262 20.95 16.72 -25.02
#